data_bedb986779a2977e38ce348de3cdf925
#
_entry.id   bedb986779a2977e38ce348de3cdf925
#
_cell.length_a   1.000
_cell.length_b   1.000
_cell.length_c   1.000
_cell.angle_alpha   90.00
_cell.angle_beta   90.00
_cell.angle_gamma   90.00
#
_symmetry.space_group_name_H-M   'P 1'
#
loop_
_entity.id
_entity.type
_entity.pdbx_description
1 polymer ?
#
loop_
_entity_poly.entity_id
_entity_poly.type
_entity_poly.pdbx_seq_one_letter_code
_entity_poly.pdbx_strand_id
1 'polypeptide(L)'
;MTTALFRGETEEAEHFQDMLQQCLDRNEFEYLYMRPLAARTHLLTMQGRPDDAVREAREGIEKAREVRALSYSTISLTTLAEAELAAGYLDDGLASIEQALSHGDESGERIWRPESFRIKGRLLSAGEDYEAAEKNFRAAVNEAADMSLLALELRAATDLARTLADQDRGTEARPLVEDILARCTEGFGTADYLAAQSLLSSSKLPAAM
;
A
#
# COMPACT_ATOMS: atom_id res chain seq x y z
N MET A 1 -13.97 7.90 -1.32
CA MET A 1 -13.27 6.91 -0.47
C MET A 1 -11.77 6.81 -0.78
N THR A 2 -11.33 6.29 -1.92
CA THR A 2 -9.90 6.13 -2.23
C THR A 2 -9.10 7.43 -2.09
N THR A 3 -9.62 8.57 -2.59
CA THR A 3 -8.97 9.88 -2.46
C THR A 3 -8.85 10.32 -0.99
N ALA A 4 -9.88 10.11 -0.18
CA ALA A 4 -9.86 10.44 1.25
C ALA A 4 -8.82 9.60 2.00
N LEU A 5 -8.68 8.30 1.67
CA LEU A 5 -7.64 7.43 2.23
C LEU A 5 -6.23 7.92 1.86
N PHE A 6 -5.99 8.30 0.62
CA PHE A 6 -4.69 8.86 0.21
C PHE A 6 -4.37 10.23 0.86
N ARG A 7 -5.40 10.99 1.27
CA ARG A 7 -5.21 12.22 2.03
C ARG A 7 -5.09 12.02 3.53
N GLY A 8 -5.34 10.80 4.02
CA GLY A 8 -5.35 10.48 5.45
C GLY A 8 -6.62 10.94 6.18
N GLU A 9 -7.70 11.24 5.45
CA GLU A 9 -8.98 11.72 5.98
C GLU A 9 -9.86 10.54 6.37
N THR A 10 -9.59 9.96 7.55
CA THR A 10 -10.25 8.72 8.01
C THR A 10 -11.75 8.86 8.21
N GLU A 11 -12.24 9.99 8.75
CA GLU A 11 -13.69 10.23 8.95
C GLU A 11 -14.45 10.30 7.61
N GLU A 12 -13.90 10.99 6.62
CA GLU A 12 -14.51 11.07 5.30
C GLU A 12 -14.46 9.71 4.59
N ALA A 13 -13.37 8.97 4.74
CA ALA A 13 -13.22 7.62 4.19
C ALA A 13 -14.24 6.66 4.81
N GLU A 14 -14.49 6.73 6.12
CA GLU A 14 -15.49 5.94 6.84
C GLU A 14 -16.89 6.24 6.33
N HIS A 15 -17.25 7.50 6.20
CA HIS A 15 -18.53 7.91 5.65
C HIS A 15 -18.79 7.31 4.25
N PHE A 16 -17.81 7.41 3.35
CA PHE A 16 -17.93 6.81 2.01
C PHE A 16 -17.96 5.27 2.04
N GLN A 17 -17.28 4.65 2.99
CA GLN A 17 -17.33 3.20 3.19
C GLN A 17 -18.75 2.74 3.58
N ASP A 18 -19.36 3.43 4.53
CA ASP A 18 -20.73 3.12 4.97
C ASP A 18 -21.75 3.31 3.84
N MET A 19 -21.62 4.39 3.06
CA MET A 19 -22.48 4.61 1.90
C MET A 19 -22.33 3.49 0.84
N LEU A 20 -21.11 3.05 0.58
CA LEU A 20 -20.83 1.98 -0.37
C LEU A 20 -21.40 0.65 0.13
N GLN A 21 -21.21 0.32 1.40
CA GLN A 21 -21.76 -0.89 2.01
C GLN A 21 -23.30 -0.92 1.92
N GLN A 22 -23.97 0.18 2.28
CA GLN A 22 -25.42 0.28 2.15
C GLN A 22 -25.91 0.13 0.70
N CYS A 23 -25.13 0.62 -0.27
CA CYS A 23 -25.45 0.46 -1.69
C CYS A 23 -25.35 -1.00 -2.15
N LEU A 24 -24.31 -1.72 -1.70
CA LEU A 24 -24.10 -3.14 -2.01
C LEU A 24 -25.17 -4.02 -1.38
N ASP A 25 -25.50 -3.77 -0.12
CA ASP A 25 -26.54 -4.53 0.62
C ASP A 25 -27.92 -4.41 -0.04
N ARG A 26 -28.21 -3.25 -0.66
CA ARG A 26 -29.49 -3.02 -1.36
C ARG A 26 -29.58 -3.67 -2.75
N ASN A 27 -28.45 -3.89 -3.41
CA ASN A 27 -28.42 -4.23 -4.83
C ASN A 27 -27.82 -5.61 -5.14
N GLU A 28 -27.42 -6.38 -4.12
CA GLU A 28 -26.87 -7.74 -4.24
C GLU A 28 -25.68 -7.84 -5.25
N PHE A 29 -24.83 -6.82 -5.31
CA PHE A 29 -23.66 -6.80 -6.21
C PHE A 29 -22.48 -7.60 -5.62
N GLU A 30 -22.63 -8.91 -5.50
CA GLU A 30 -21.61 -9.80 -4.91
C GLU A 30 -20.25 -9.70 -5.61
N TYR A 31 -20.21 -9.46 -6.91
CA TYR A 31 -18.96 -9.36 -7.68
C TYR A 31 -18.10 -8.11 -7.35
N LEU A 32 -18.68 -7.09 -6.71
CA LEU A 32 -17.96 -5.89 -6.26
C LEU A 32 -17.46 -5.98 -4.82
N TYR A 33 -17.69 -7.10 -4.14
CA TYR A 33 -17.43 -7.26 -2.71
C TYR A 33 -15.95 -6.99 -2.31
N MET A 34 -14.99 -7.40 -3.13
CA MET A 34 -13.57 -7.30 -2.81
C MET A 34 -13.05 -5.86 -2.74
N ARG A 35 -13.61 -4.94 -3.50
CA ARG A 35 -13.17 -3.54 -3.51
C ARG A 35 -13.51 -2.77 -2.21
N PRO A 36 -14.74 -2.81 -1.69
CA PRO A 36 -15.05 -2.23 -0.38
C PRO A 36 -14.31 -2.94 0.76
N LEU A 37 -14.06 -4.25 0.65
CA LEU A 37 -13.27 -5.00 1.61
C LEU A 37 -11.85 -4.43 1.72
N ALA A 38 -11.13 -4.25 0.60
CA ALA A 38 -9.80 -3.68 0.60
C ALA A 38 -9.77 -2.29 1.26
N ALA A 39 -10.74 -1.43 0.94
CA ALA A 39 -10.82 -0.09 1.53
C ALA A 39 -11.13 -0.13 3.02
N ARG A 40 -12.00 -1.03 3.47
CA ARG A 40 -12.33 -1.24 4.89
C ARG A 40 -11.13 -1.74 5.66
N THR A 41 -10.40 -2.72 5.12
CA THR A 41 -9.18 -3.26 5.72
C THR A 41 -8.14 -2.16 5.91
N HIS A 42 -7.89 -1.36 4.86
CA HIS A 42 -6.93 -0.25 4.94
C HIS A 42 -7.38 0.82 5.96
N LEU A 43 -8.66 1.18 5.98
CA LEU A 43 -9.21 2.14 6.95
C LEU A 43 -9.02 1.68 8.39
N LEU A 44 -9.34 0.43 8.72
CA LEU A 44 -9.14 -0.14 10.06
C LEU A 44 -7.65 -0.12 10.46
N THR A 45 -6.76 -0.44 9.51
CA THR A 45 -5.31 -0.37 9.74
C THR A 45 -4.87 1.06 10.07
N MET A 46 -5.33 2.06 9.31
CA MET A 46 -5.05 3.49 9.59
C MET A 46 -5.61 3.96 10.94
N GLN A 47 -6.72 3.39 11.40
CA GLN A 47 -7.32 3.68 12.72
C GLN A 47 -6.58 3.00 13.88
N GLY A 48 -5.48 2.27 13.63
CA GLY A 48 -4.74 1.54 14.66
C GLY A 48 -5.46 0.29 15.16
N ARG A 49 -6.29 -0.31 14.33
CA ARG A 49 -7.06 -1.54 14.59
C ARG A 49 -6.64 -2.70 13.67
N PRO A 50 -5.35 -3.04 13.62
CA PRO A 50 -4.85 -4.01 12.65
C PRO A 50 -5.41 -5.43 12.85
N ASP A 51 -5.64 -5.87 14.10
CA ASP A 51 -6.23 -7.19 14.35
C ASP A 51 -7.66 -7.31 13.84
N ASP A 52 -8.47 -6.24 13.97
CA ASP A 52 -9.80 -6.18 13.38
C ASP A 52 -9.72 -6.19 11.85
N ALA A 53 -8.78 -5.45 11.28
CA ALA A 53 -8.55 -5.41 9.84
C ALA A 53 -8.20 -6.80 9.29
N VAL A 54 -7.27 -7.52 9.94
CA VAL A 54 -6.87 -8.88 9.56
C VAL A 54 -8.07 -9.84 9.63
N ARG A 55 -8.83 -9.81 10.73
CA ARG A 55 -9.99 -10.68 10.89
C ARG A 55 -11.03 -10.45 9.80
N GLU A 56 -11.47 -9.20 9.62
CA GLU A 56 -12.49 -8.85 8.63
C GLU A 56 -12.02 -9.14 7.19
N ALA A 57 -10.75 -8.89 6.89
CA ALA A 57 -10.19 -9.16 5.56
C ALA A 57 -10.15 -10.67 5.26
N ARG A 58 -9.69 -11.50 6.20
CA ARG A 58 -9.64 -12.97 6.02
C ARG A 58 -11.03 -13.56 5.82
N GLU A 59 -11.99 -13.17 6.66
CA GLU A 59 -13.39 -13.59 6.52
C GLU A 59 -13.99 -13.18 5.17
N GLY A 60 -13.74 -11.94 4.76
CA GLY A 60 -14.24 -11.41 3.51
C GLY A 60 -13.62 -12.05 2.27
N ILE A 61 -12.31 -12.32 2.29
CA ILE A 61 -11.61 -13.02 1.19
C ILE A 61 -12.14 -14.46 1.06
N GLU A 62 -12.37 -15.16 2.18
CA GLU A 62 -12.90 -16.51 2.15
C GLU A 62 -14.32 -16.55 1.56
N LYS A 63 -15.17 -15.64 2.00
CA LYS A 63 -16.52 -15.48 1.44
C LYS A 63 -16.49 -15.18 -0.07
N ALA A 64 -15.56 -14.32 -0.51
CA ALA A 64 -15.41 -14.01 -1.93
C ALA A 64 -14.97 -15.23 -2.75
N ARG A 65 -14.12 -16.10 -2.18
CA ARG A 65 -13.72 -17.38 -2.81
C ARG A 65 -14.90 -18.33 -2.98
N GLU A 66 -15.75 -18.47 -1.95
CA GLU A 66 -16.94 -19.32 -1.98
C GLU A 66 -17.89 -18.92 -3.13
N VAL A 67 -18.11 -17.61 -3.32
CA VAL A 67 -19.01 -17.08 -4.38
C VAL A 67 -18.27 -16.80 -5.71
N ARG A 68 -16.99 -17.13 -5.80
CA ARG A 68 -16.11 -16.89 -6.96
C ARG A 68 -16.04 -15.40 -7.39
N ALA A 69 -16.19 -14.48 -6.45
CA ALA A 69 -16.09 -13.04 -6.67
C ALA A 69 -14.63 -12.57 -6.51
N LEU A 70 -13.75 -12.98 -7.42
CA LEU A 70 -12.30 -12.77 -7.29
C LEU A 70 -11.78 -11.46 -7.93
N SER A 71 -12.66 -10.63 -8.50
CA SER A 71 -12.28 -9.32 -9.01
C SER A 71 -11.71 -8.44 -7.89
N TYR A 72 -10.61 -7.73 -8.16
CA TYR A 72 -9.88 -6.92 -7.17
C TYR A 72 -9.21 -7.72 -6.03
N SER A 73 -8.94 -9.01 -6.24
CA SER A 73 -8.27 -9.84 -5.23
C SER A 73 -6.84 -9.36 -4.94
N THR A 74 -6.11 -8.86 -5.94
CA THR A 74 -4.75 -8.34 -5.76
C THR A 74 -4.71 -7.24 -4.70
N ILE A 75 -5.57 -6.22 -4.79
CA ILE A 75 -5.57 -5.13 -3.79
C ILE A 75 -6.08 -5.60 -2.42
N SER A 76 -7.05 -6.51 -2.37
CA SER A 76 -7.56 -7.01 -1.09
C SER A 76 -6.51 -7.85 -0.34
N LEU A 77 -5.77 -8.69 -1.06
CA LEU A 77 -4.65 -9.44 -0.48
C LEU A 77 -3.48 -8.50 -0.09
N THR A 78 -3.23 -7.45 -0.87
CA THR A 78 -2.22 -6.44 -0.54
C THR A 78 -2.57 -5.68 0.74
N THR A 79 -3.83 -5.26 0.91
CA THR A 79 -4.27 -4.57 2.14
C THR A 79 -4.34 -5.51 3.34
N LEU A 80 -4.66 -6.80 3.14
CA LEU A 80 -4.52 -7.81 4.19
C LEU A 80 -3.07 -7.92 4.66
N ALA A 81 -2.11 -8.04 3.73
CA ALA A 81 -0.69 -8.12 4.07
C ALA A 81 -0.20 -6.84 4.79
N GLU A 82 -0.71 -5.66 4.44
CA GLU A 82 -0.42 -4.41 5.17
C GLU A 82 -0.99 -4.44 6.60
N ALA A 83 -2.19 -4.97 6.79
CA ALA A 83 -2.79 -5.12 8.11
C ALA A 83 -2.02 -6.15 8.96
N GLU A 84 -1.60 -7.26 8.36
CA GLU A 84 -0.77 -8.29 9.01
C GLU A 84 0.60 -7.74 9.42
N LEU A 85 1.24 -6.91 8.57
CA LEU A 85 2.44 -6.17 8.94
C LEU A 85 2.20 -5.27 10.17
N ALA A 86 1.11 -4.52 10.16
CA ALA A 86 0.78 -3.60 11.25
C ALA A 86 0.43 -4.34 12.56
N ALA A 87 -0.10 -5.56 12.47
CA ALA A 87 -0.36 -6.46 13.60
C ALA A 87 0.89 -7.22 14.08
N GLY A 88 1.99 -7.17 13.32
CA GLY A 88 3.22 -7.92 13.63
C GLY A 88 3.23 -9.37 13.14
N TYR A 89 2.27 -9.78 12.31
CA TYR A 89 2.16 -11.14 11.74
C TYR A 89 2.98 -11.25 10.45
N LEU A 90 4.31 -11.19 10.57
CA LEU A 90 5.21 -11.05 9.41
C LEU A 90 5.13 -12.22 8.44
N ASP A 91 5.10 -13.46 8.93
CA ASP A 91 5.05 -14.67 8.08
C ASP A 91 3.72 -14.75 7.32
N ASP A 92 2.60 -14.46 7.98
CA ASP A 92 1.28 -14.39 7.35
C ASP A 92 1.24 -13.29 6.29
N GLY A 93 1.79 -12.11 6.61
CA GLY A 93 1.90 -10.98 5.68
C GLY A 93 2.71 -11.33 4.43
N LEU A 94 3.84 -12.03 4.58
CA LEU A 94 4.62 -12.53 3.45
C LEU A 94 3.84 -13.54 2.61
N ALA A 95 3.10 -14.45 3.24
CA ALA A 95 2.25 -15.39 2.52
C ALA A 95 1.11 -14.69 1.75
N SER A 96 0.46 -13.71 2.36
CA SER A 96 -0.63 -12.93 1.75
C SER A 96 -0.13 -12.10 0.56
N ILE A 97 1.05 -11.47 0.66
CA ILE A 97 1.59 -10.65 -0.41
C ILE A 97 2.10 -11.48 -1.59
N GLU A 98 2.62 -12.69 -1.37
CA GLU A 98 2.95 -13.61 -2.46
C GLU A 98 1.70 -14.06 -3.21
N GLN A 99 0.60 -14.34 -2.50
CA GLN A 99 -0.68 -14.63 -3.14
C GLN A 99 -1.19 -13.44 -3.97
N ALA A 100 -1.04 -12.20 -3.47
CA ALA A 100 -1.43 -11.00 -4.22
C ALA A 100 -0.66 -10.87 -5.53
N LEU A 101 0.67 -11.05 -5.50
CA LEU A 101 1.53 -10.99 -6.67
C LEU A 101 1.22 -12.09 -7.69
N SER A 102 1.07 -13.35 -7.22
CA SER A 102 0.68 -14.48 -8.08
C SER A 102 -0.67 -14.24 -8.75
N HIS A 103 -1.67 -13.79 -7.97
CA HIS A 103 -2.99 -13.48 -8.54
C HIS A 103 -2.92 -12.35 -9.56
N GLY A 104 -2.15 -11.30 -9.31
CA GLY A 104 -1.95 -10.19 -10.24
C GLY A 104 -1.31 -10.65 -11.56
N ASP A 105 -0.38 -11.60 -11.52
CA ASP A 105 0.25 -12.19 -12.70
C ASP A 105 -0.74 -13.07 -13.49
N GLU A 106 -1.54 -13.89 -12.82
CA GLU A 106 -2.49 -14.80 -13.44
C GLU A 106 -3.72 -14.09 -14.03
N SER A 107 -4.24 -13.09 -13.31
CA SER A 107 -5.46 -12.37 -13.70
C SER A 107 -5.22 -11.16 -14.60
N GLY A 108 -3.98 -10.66 -14.66
CA GLY A 108 -3.63 -9.42 -15.33
C GLY A 108 -3.96 -8.15 -14.54
N GLU A 109 -4.28 -8.24 -13.25
CA GLU A 109 -4.51 -7.10 -12.34
C GLU A 109 -3.19 -6.37 -11.99
N ARG A 110 -2.57 -5.74 -12.98
CA ARG A 110 -1.23 -5.15 -12.82
C ARG A 110 -1.20 -3.81 -12.09
N ILE A 111 -2.31 -3.08 -12.02
CA ILE A 111 -2.34 -1.72 -11.47
C ILE A 111 -1.93 -1.64 -9.99
N TRP A 112 -2.12 -2.72 -9.24
CA TRP A 112 -1.79 -2.78 -7.81
C TRP A 112 -0.44 -3.43 -7.51
N ARG A 113 0.25 -3.97 -8.53
CA ARG A 113 1.57 -4.59 -8.35
C ARG A 113 2.63 -3.68 -7.71
N PRO A 114 2.73 -2.38 -8.08
CA PRO A 114 3.66 -1.47 -7.40
C PRO A 114 3.41 -1.42 -5.90
N GLU A 115 2.14 -1.35 -5.49
CA GLU A 115 1.77 -1.35 -4.07
C GLU A 115 2.07 -2.69 -3.40
N SER A 116 1.81 -3.82 -4.09
CA SER A 116 2.14 -5.15 -3.58
C SER A 116 3.66 -5.30 -3.37
N PHE A 117 4.50 -4.86 -4.30
CA PHE A 117 5.95 -4.86 -4.12
C PHE A 117 6.39 -3.95 -2.97
N ARG A 118 5.75 -2.78 -2.82
CA ARG A 118 6.03 -1.87 -1.70
C ARG A 118 5.74 -2.53 -0.34
N ILE A 119 4.58 -3.14 -0.18
CA ILE A 119 4.20 -3.83 1.07
C ILE A 119 5.13 -5.03 1.32
N LYS A 120 5.51 -5.79 0.28
CA LYS A 120 6.51 -6.86 0.42
C LYS A 120 7.84 -6.31 0.90
N GLY A 121 8.31 -5.19 0.36
CA GLY A 121 9.51 -4.50 0.82
C GLY A 121 9.43 -4.11 2.30
N ARG A 122 8.28 -3.60 2.75
CA ARG A 122 8.08 -3.25 4.17
C ARG A 122 8.09 -4.48 5.09
N LEU A 123 7.47 -5.58 4.69
CA LEU A 123 7.48 -6.86 5.43
C LEU A 123 8.90 -7.38 5.58
N LEU A 124 9.67 -7.41 4.49
CA LEU A 124 11.06 -7.83 4.49
C LEU A 124 11.94 -6.92 5.35
N SER A 125 11.73 -5.61 5.28
CA SER A 125 12.43 -4.63 6.13
C SER A 125 12.13 -4.85 7.61
N ALA A 126 10.88 -5.16 7.96
CA ALA A 126 10.49 -5.50 9.34
C ALA A 126 11.11 -6.82 9.82
N GLY A 127 11.37 -7.76 8.91
CA GLY A 127 12.12 -8.99 9.15
C GLY A 127 13.64 -8.83 9.03
N GLU A 128 14.15 -7.59 8.90
CA GLU A 128 15.57 -7.26 8.79
C GLU A 128 16.28 -7.80 7.52
N ASP A 129 15.54 -8.28 6.52
CA ASP A 129 16.06 -8.62 5.20
C ASP A 129 16.09 -7.36 4.30
N TYR A 130 17.03 -6.48 4.58
CA TYR A 130 17.13 -5.17 3.90
C TYR A 130 17.52 -5.28 2.43
N GLU A 131 18.28 -6.32 2.04
CA GLU A 131 18.66 -6.53 0.63
C GLU A 131 17.44 -6.89 -0.21
N ALA A 132 16.65 -7.86 0.26
CA ALA A 132 15.41 -8.22 -0.41
C ALA A 132 14.37 -7.09 -0.35
N ALA A 133 14.30 -6.33 0.74
CA ALA A 133 13.45 -5.15 0.88
C ALA A 133 13.78 -4.10 -0.19
N GLU A 134 15.06 -3.71 -0.33
CA GLU A 134 15.51 -2.74 -1.33
C GLU A 134 15.14 -3.19 -2.74
N LYS A 135 15.36 -4.46 -3.08
CA LYS A 135 14.99 -5.02 -4.38
C LYS A 135 13.49 -4.86 -4.68
N ASN A 136 12.64 -5.12 -3.70
CA ASN A 136 11.20 -5.01 -3.86
C ASN A 136 10.74 -3.54 -3.94
N PHE A 137 11.32 -2.62 -3.15
CA PHE A 137 11.02 -1.20 -3.28
C PHE A 137 11.44 -0.64 -4.63
N ARG A 138 12.60 -1.04 -5.17
CA ARG A 138 13.02 -0.63 -6.52
C ARG A 138 12.09 -1.17 -7.60
N ALA A 139 11.60 -2.41 -7.46
CA ALA A 139 10.59 -2.97 -8.36
C ALA A 139 9.29 -2.14 -8.30
N ALA A 140 8.85 -1.76 -7.09
CA ALA A 140 7.67 -0.92 -6.90
C ALA A 140 7.81 0.45 -7.58
N VAL A 141 8.95 1.13 -7.40
CA VAL A 141 9.24 2.43 -8.04
C VAL A 141 9.23 2.29 -9.56
N ASN A 142 9.94 1.30 -10.11
CA ASN A 142 10.04 1.12 -11.57
C ASN A 142 8.68 0.79 -12.20
N GLU A 143 7.92 -0.17 -11.64
CA GLU A 143 6.60 -0.51 -12.18
C GLU A 143 5.61 0.66 -12.07
N ALA A 144 5.66 1.44 -10.98
CA ALA A 144 4.82 2.63 -10.85
C ALA A 144 5.20 3.71 -11.89
N ALA A 145 6.48 3.92 -12.12
CA ALA A 145 6.98 4.85 -13.15
C ALA A 145 6.56 4.43 -14.56
N ASP A 146 6.74 3.15 -14.92
CA ASP A 146 6.35 2.58 -16.21
C ASP A 146 4.84 2.76 -16.49
N MET A 147 4.02 2.72 -15.45
CA MET A 147 2.58 2.90 -15.51
C MET A 147 2.13 4.36 -15.30
N SER A 148 3.06 5.30 -15.11
CA SER A 148 2.78 6.71 -14.82
C SER A 148 1.92 6.92 -13.55
N LEU A 149 2.08 6.06 -12.54
CA LEU A 149 1.37 6.10 -11.26
C LEU A 149 2.18 6.88 -10.22
N LEU A 150 2.31 8.19 -10.41
CA LEU A 150 3.22 9.07 -9.65
C LEU A 150 3.01 8.99 -8.13
N ALA A 151 1.77 8.83 -7.66
CA ALA A 151 1.48 8.69 -6.23
C ALA A 151 2.05 7.38 -5.64
N LEU A 152 1.95 6.25 -6.35
CA LEU A 152 2.51 4.98 -5.91
C LEU A 152 4.04 4.98 -6.03
N GLU A 153 4.59 5.63 -7.06
CA GLU A 153 6.02 5.84 -7.22
C GLU A 153 6.59 6.62 -6.03
N LEU A 154 5.94 7.72 -5.62
CA LEU A 154 6.35 8.53 -4.47
C LEU A 154 6.31 7.74 -3.15
N ARG A 155 5.26 6.95 -2.92
CA ARG A 155 5.15 6.10 -1.73
C ARG A 155 6.29 5.08 -1.66
N ALA A 156 6.53 4.37 -2.75
CA ALA A 156 7.57 3.36 -2.84
C ALA A 156 8.97 3.97 -2.68
N ALA A 157 9.24 5.10 -3.32
CA ALA A 157 10.51 5.82 -3.20
C ALA A 157 10.74 6.35 -1.77
N THR A 158 9.68 6.80 -1.10
CA THR A 158 9.77 7.27 0.29
C THR A 158 10.12 6.13 1.25
N ASP A 159 9.52 4.94 1.08
CA ASP A 159 9.84 3.77 1.89
C ASP A 159 11.27 3.24 1.58
N LEU A 160 11.67 3.21 0.31
CA LEU A 160 13.05 2.92 -0.09
C LEU A 160 14.03 3.88 0.57
N ALA A 161 13.74 5.18 0.52
CA ALA A 161 14.62 6.21 1.09
C ALA A 161 14.77 6.07 2.60
N ARG A 162 13.71 5.71 3.33
CA ARG A 162 13.78 5.40 4.76
C ARG A 162 14.68 4.21 5.02
N THR A 163 14.47 3.12 4.28
CA THR A 163 15.26 1.88 4.42
C THR A 163 16.74 2.12 4.14
N LEU A 164 17.09 2.91 3.11
CA LEU A 164 18.46 3.26 2.80
C LEU A 164 19.06 4.20 3.87
N ALA A 165 18.28 5.16 4.35
CA ALA A 165 18.72 6.07 5.41
C ALA A 165 19.02 5.35 6.73
N ASP A 166 18.22 4.35 7.08
CA ASP A 166 18.44 3.52 8.27
C ASP A 166 19.69 2.60 8.14
N GLN A 167 20.24 2.48 6.91
CA GLN A 167 21.52 1.82 6.60
C GLN A 167 22.68 2.83 6.34
N ASP A 168 22.55 4.08 6.77
CA ASP A 168 23.52 5.14 6.52
C ASP A 168 23.77 5.48 5.03
N ARG A 169 22.83 5.11 4.14
CA ARG A 169 22.89 5.33 2.69
C ARG A 169 21.96 6.46 2.21
N GLY A 170 21.63 7.40 3.09
CA GLY A 170 20.68 8.48 2.81
C GLY A 170 21.06 9.37 1.62
N THR A 171 22.35 9.52 1.31
CA THR A 171 22.83 10.28 0.15
C THR A 171 22.42 9.68 -1.20
N GLU A 172 22.24 8.35 -1.27
CA GLU A 172 21.77 7.66 -2.46
C GLU A 172 20.26 7.85 -2.68
N ALA A 173 19.53 7.94 -1.57
CA ALA A 173 18.06 7.99 -1.58
C ALA A 173 17.50 9.38 -1.89
N ARG A 174 18.21 10.43 -1.47
CA ARG A 174 17.75 11.83 -1.58
C ARG A 174 17.38 12.24 -3.01
N PRO A 175 18.25 12.05 -4.03
CA PRO A 175 17.93 12.46 -5.41
C PRO A 175 16.67 11.77 -5.96
N LEU A 176 16.42 10.53 -5.57
CA LEU A 176 15.25 9.77 -6.01
C LEU A 176 13.94 10.43 -5.54
N VAL A 177 13.86 10.81 -4.27
CA VAL A 177 12.66 11.46 -3.72
C VAL A 177 12.51 12.88 -4.27
N GLU A 178 13.60 13.64 -4.41
CA GLU A 178 13.60 14.99 -4.97
C GLU A 178 13.08 15.02 -6.42
N ASP A 179 13.52 14.09 -7.27
CA ASP A 179 13.07 13.98 -8.66
C ASP A 179 11.56 13.73 -8.76
N ILE A 180 11.06 12.78 -7.96
CA ILE A 180 9.63 12.45 -7.98
C ILE A 180 8.79 13.62 -7.47
N LEU A 181 9.20 14.28 -6.37
CA LEU A 181 8.50 15.46 -5.86
C LEU A 181 8.48 16.63 -6.86
N ALA A 182 9.56 16.82 -7.61
CA ALA A 182 9.64 17.86 -8.65
C ALA A 182 8.65 17.64 -9.81
N ARG A 183 8.23 16.40 -10.05
CA ARG A 183 7.21 16.04 -11.06
C ARG A 183 5.78 16.18 -10.56
N CYS A 184 5.57 16.37 -9.24
CA CYS A 184 4.24 16.55 -8.69
C CYS A 184 3.70 17.94 -9.05
N THR A 185 2.54 18.00 -9.69
CA THR A 185 1.84 19.25 -10.05
C THR A 185 0.60 19.51 -9.21
N GLU A 186 0.17 18.51 -8.43
CA GLU A 186 -0.99 18.54 -7.54
C GLU A 186 -0.75 17.59 -6.34
N GLY A 187 -1.72 17.47 -5.43
CA GLY A 187 -1.64 16.54 -4.30
C GLY A 187 -0.70 16.98 -3.17
N PHE A 188 -0.29 18.25 -3.12
CA PHE A 188 0.66 18.79 -2.15
C PHE A 188 0.23 18.65 -0.67
N GLY A 189 -1.06 18.44 -0.42
CA GLY A 189 -1.63 18.18 0.91
C GLY A 189 -1.84 16.70 1.24
N THR A 190 -1.45 15.78 0.37
CA THR A 190 -1.59 14.33 0.66
C THR A 190 -0.59 13.87 1.71
N ALA A 191 -0.97 12.86 2.50
CA ALA A 191 -0.10 12.28 3.51
C ALA A 191 1.24 11.81 2.93
N ASP A 192 1.22 11.21 1.73
CA ASP A 192 2.42 10.71 1.06
C ASP A 192 3.37 11.85 0.64
N TYR A 193 2.82 12.94 0.08
CA TYR A 193 3.61 14.11 -0.30
C TYR A 193 4.28 14.77 0.92
N LEU A 194 3.50 14.97 1.99
CA LEU A 194 4.01 15.57 3.23
C LEU A 194 5.04 14.68 3.92
N ALA A 195 4.85 13.37 3.89
CA ALA A 195 5.81 12.40 4.43
C ALA A 195 7.14 12.42 3.66
N ALA A 196 7.09 12.51 2.33
CA ALA A 196 8.29 12.63 1.49
C ALA A 196 9.05 13.94 1.74
N GLN A 197 8.33 15.09 1.82
CA GLN A 197 8.93 16.38 2.18
C GLN A 197 9.57 16.38 3.57
N SER A 198 8.88 15.81 4.56
CA SER A 198 9.41 15.68 5.92
C SER A 198 10.68 14.86 5.95
N LEU A 199 10.72 13.76 5.19
CA LEU A 199 11.91 12.90 5.07
C LEU A 199 13.10 13.66 4.46
N LEU A 200 12.90 14.42 3.39
CA LEU A 200 13.95 15.27 2.80
C LEU A 200 14.48 16.35 3.74
N SER A 201 13.64 16.83 4.65
CA SER A 201 14.01 17.84 5.65
C SER A 201 14.73 17.24 6.86
N SER A 202 14.76 15.92 6.98
CA SER A 202 15.41 15.22 8.09
C SER A 202 16.92 15.11 7.89
N SER A 203 17.66 14.97 9.00
CA SER A 203 19.11 14.70 8.97
C SER A 203 19.46 13.31 8.40
N LYS A 204 18.48 12.43 8.25
CA LYS A 204 18.67 11.09 7.68
C LYS A 204 18.95 11.11 6.17
N LEU A 205 18.52 12.16 5.46
CA LEU A 205 18.81 12.37 4.04
C LEU A 205 19.63 13.66 3.85
N PRO A 206 20.94 13.65 4.13
CA PRO A 206 21.77 14.84 3.97
C PRO A 206 21.83 15.28 2.50
N ALA A 207 21.94 16.60 2.29
CA ALA A 207 22.21 17.14 0.95
C ALA A 207 23.55 16.60 0.43
N ALA A 208 23.64 16.37 -0.88
CA ALA A 208 24.93 16.06 -1.50
C ALA A 208 25.88 17.25 -1.30
N MET A 209 27.10 16.97 -0.84
CA MET A 209 28.17 17.97 -0.72
C MET A 209 28.70 18.38 -2.10
#